data_f60a370100962f77f6a7d209279daae2
#
_entry.id   f60a370100962f77f6a7d209279daae2
#
_cell.length_a   1.000
_cell.length_b   1.000
_cell.length_c   1.000
_cell.angle_alpha   90.00
_cell.angle_beta   90.00
_cell.angle_gamma   90.00
#
_symmetry.space_group_name_H-M   'P 1'
#
loop_
_entity.id
_entity.type
_entity.pdbx_description
1 polymer ?
#
loop_
_entity_poly.entity_id
_entity_poly.type
_entity_poly.pdbx_seq_one_letter_code
_entity_poly.pdbx_strand_id
1 'polypeptide(L)'
;AATLLGSGVYQAGIASDSTGTSTLLTVVSEHPLLSAGVNNLHLANSAWGGFTLLDAGGDAMRWARSALSAGQLSHQQMLDMAAEVPPGAEGLLFLPYLTGERLAEHTNSRAQFFGLQRKHRQPHLYRAVLEGVALASLRNLQQLRRHAQEPEAMIASGGGARSPLWLQIKASVYNLPLLQTRNQENGTTGCAIVAGVGVGLFSSFAQGVSRTVSIEREFTPDPRQQEHYLRCFELFEQLYRQAQPLYEQLDVISSFSFSPDEGTPQ
;
A
#
# COMPACT_ATOMS: atom_id res chain seq x y z
N ALA A 1 -4.63 -15.50 -5.23
CA ALA A 1 -6.01 -16.05 -5.17
C ALA A 1 -6.34 -16.58 -3.77
N ALA A 2 -5.54 -17.49 -3.18
CA ALA A 2 -5.84 -18.05 -1.85
C ALA A 2 -6.03 -16.98 -0.77
N THR A 3 -5.11 -16.00 -0.68
CA THR A 3 -5.20 -14.90 0.29
C THR A 3 -6.51 -14.12 0.15
N LEU A 4 -6.94 -13.83 -1.07
CA LEU A 4 -8.20 -13.13 -1.34
C LEU A 4 -9.40 -13.96 -0.87
N LEU A 5 -9.44 -15.25 -1.21
CA LEU A 5 -10.51 -16.15 -0.76
C LEU A 5 -10.53 -16.24 0.78
N GLY A 6 -9.37 -16.43 1.41
CA GLY A 6 -9.24 -16.56 2.87
C GLY A 6 -9.46 -15.26 3.63
N SER A 7 -9.51 -14.12 2.96
CA SER A 7 -9.94 -12.83 3.51
C SER A 7 -11.40 -12.48 3.19
N GLY A 8 -12.10 -13.32 2.41
CA GLY A 8 -13.48 -13.08 2.00
C GLY A 8 -13.62 -12.19 0.75
N VAL A 9 -12.50 -11.86 0.08
CA VAL A 9 -12.49 -11.05 -1.15
C VAL A 9 -12.60 -11.98 -2.36
N TYR A 10 -13.81 -12.34 -2.75
CA TYR A 10 -14.07 -13.23 -3.88
C TYR A 10 -15.30 -12.84 -4.72
N GLN A 11 -16.00 -11.76 -4.32
CA GLN A 11 -17.17 -11.23 -5.03
C GLN A 11 -17.01 -9.73 -5.27
N ALA A 12 -17.67 -9.20 -6.29
CA ALA A 12 -17.71 -7.76 -6.55
C ALA A 12 -18.31 -6.98 -5.35
N GLY A 13 -17.90 -5.72 -5.21
CA GLY A 13 -18.31 -4.85 -4.11
C GLY A 13 -17.34 -4.81 -2.93
N ILE A 14 -16.41 -5.77 -2.83
CA ILE A 14 -15.35 -5.78 -1.82
C ILE A 14 -13.98 -5.81 -2.49
N ALA A 15 -13.07 -4.98 -2.01
CA ALA A 15 -11.68 -4.93 -2.46
C ALA A 15 -10.71 -5.47 -1.39
N SER A 16 -9.44 -5.59 -1.73
CA SER A 16 -8.37 -5.96 -0.80
C SER A 16 -7.25 -4.94 -0.81
N ASP A 17 -6.77 -4.57 0.38
CA ASP A 17 -5.46 -3.93 0.62
C ASP A 17 -4.56 -4.97 1.30
N SER A 18 -3.68 -5.58 0.53
CA SER A 18 -2.69 -6.54 1.05
C SER A 18 -1.33 -5.86 1.17
N THR A 19 -1.02 -5.35 2.37
CA THR A 19 0.23 -4.67 2.67
C THR A 19 1.18 -5.56 3.45
N GLY A 20 2.13 -6.14 2.72
CA GLY A 20 3.31 -6.85 3.22
C GLY A 20 4.57 -6.01 3.03
N THR A 21 5.60 -6.56 2.39
CA THR A 21 6.78 -5.82 1.89
C THR A 21 6.33 -4.75 0.90
N SER A 22 5.55 -5.15 -0.09
CA SER A 22 4.85 -4.31 -1.08
C SER A 22 3.37 -4.16 -0.67
N THR A 23 2.64 -3.29 -1.38
CA THR A 23 1.19 -3.15 -1.26
C THR A 23 0.51 -3.58 -2.56
N LEU A 24 -0.38 -4.56 -2.47
CA LEU A 24 -1.26 -4.97 -3.56
C LEU A 24 -2.68 -4.51 -3.25
N LEU A 25 -3.26 -3.74 -4.16
CA LEU A 25 -4.68 -3.42 -4.13
C LEU A 25 -5.39 -4.26 -5.19
N THR A 26 -6.45 -4.94 -4.79
CA THR A 26 -7.22 -5.81 -5.69
C THR A 26 -8.69 -5.47 -5.61
N VAL A 27 -9.34 -5.34 -6.76
CA VAL A 27 -10.80 -5.25 -6.88
C VAL A 27 -11.33 -6.49 -7.61
N VAL A 28 -12.52 -6.95 -7.24
CA VAL A 28 -13.14 -8.10 -7.87
C VAL A 28 -14.12 -7.63 -8.95
N SER A 29 -14.07 -8.27 -10.11
CA SER A 29 -14.90 -7.98 -11.28
C SER A 29 -15.34 -9.26 -11.99
N GLU A 30 -16.38 -9.18 -12.81
CA GLU A 30 -16.83 -10.30 -13.64
C GLU A 30 -15.91 -10.56 -14.83
N HIS A 31 -15.25 -9.53 -15.33
CA HIS A 31 -14.35 -9.57 -16.48
C HIS A 31 -12.96 -9.02 -16.11
N PRO A 32 -11.89 -9.42 -16.83
CA PRO A 32 -10.56 -8.86 -16.60
C PRO A 32 -10.54 -7.36 -16.91
N LEU A 33 -9.81 -6.60 -16.11
CA LEU A 33 -9.63 -5.15 -16.28
C LEU A 33 -8.47 -4.92 -17.26
N LEU A 34 -8.78 -4.54 -18.49
CA LEU A 34 -7.79 -4.32 -19.55
C LEU A 34 -7.29 -2.87 -19.51
N SER A 35 -6.31 -2.59 -18.66
CA SER A 35 -5.68 -1.27 -18.52
C SER A 35 -4.19 -1.42 -18.27
N ALA A 36 -3.39 -0.48 -18.78
CA ALA A 36 -1.95 -0.41 -18.47
C ALA A 36 -1.71 -0.32 -16.95
N GLY A 37 -0.74 -1.07 -16.44
CA GLY A 37 -0.43 -1.11 -15.00
C GLY A 37 -1.43 -1.88 -14.13
N VAL A 38 -2.50 -2.45 -14.71
CA VAL A 38 -3.42 -3.36 -14.03
C VAL A 38 -3.12 -4.78 -14.45
N ASN A 39 -2.89 -5.66 -13.49
CA ASN A 39 -2.75 -7.09 -13.72
C ASN A 39 -4.02 -7.81 -13.29
N ASN A 40 -4.26 -8.98 -13.87
CA ASN A 40 -5.45 -9.75 -13.58
C ASN A 40 -5.09 -11.15 -13.12
N LEU A 41 -5.85 -11.67 -12.18
CA LEU A 41 -5.81 -13.06 -11.76
C LEU A 41 -7.22 -13.65 -11.74
N HIS A 42 -7.33 -14.91 -12.11
CA HIS A 42 -8.59 -15.65 -12.06
C HIS A 42 -8.85 -16.14 -10.63
N LEU A 43 -10.04 -15.90 -10.11
CA LEU A 43 -10.45 -16.31 -8.77
C LEU A 43 -11.15 -17.69 -8.81
N ALA A 44 -11.24 -18.32 -7.64
CA ALA A 44 -11.79 -19.68 -7.52
C ALA A 44 -13.26 -19.82 -7.95
N ASN A 45 -14.03 -18.72 -7.93
CA ASN A 45 -15.44 -18.67 -8.29
C ASN A 45 -15.70 -18.15 -9.71
N SER A 46 -14.72 -18.23 -10.60
CA SER A 46 -14.75 -17.72 -11.97
C SER A 46 -14.81 -16.20 -12.13
N ALA A 47 -14.71 -15.44 -11.04
CA ALA A 47 -14.51 -13.99 -11.09
C ALA A 47 -13.04 -13.62 -11.38
N TRP A 48 -12.79 -12.37 -11.63
CA TRP A 48 -11.45 -11.81 -11.84
C TRP A 48 -11.06 -10.87 -10.72
N GLY A 49 -9.80 -10.93 -10.32
CA GLY A 49 -9.17 -9.95 -9.44
C GLY A 49 -8.26 -9.05 -10.26
N GLY A 50 -8.72 -7.83 -10.57
CA GLY A 50 -7.85 -6.80 -11.14
C GLY A 50 -7.00 -6.18 -10.04
N PHE A 51 -5.67 -6.14 -10.20
CA PHE A 51 -4.81 -5.62 -9.15
C PHE A 51 -3.70 -4.71 -9.65
N THR A 52 -3.29 -3.80 -8.79
CA THR A 52 -2.11 -2.93 -8.92
C THR A 52 -1.09 -3.27 -7.85
N LEU A 53 0.17 -2.98 -8.14
CA LEU A 53 1.29 -3.20 -7.23
C LEU A 53 1.99 -1.87 -6.95
N LEU A 54 2.19 -1.58 -5.67
CA LEU A 54 3.13 -0.59 -5.19
C LEU A 54 4.29 -1.33 -4.52
N ASP A 55 5.51 -1.14 -4.99
CA ASP A 55 6.71 -1.80 -4.44
C ASP A 55 7.04 -1.35 -3.01
N ALA A 56 6.46 -0.24 -2.57
CA ALA A 56 6.51 0.22 -1.20
C ALA A 56 5.32 -0.28 -0.37
N GLY A 57 5.58 -0.68 0.84
CA GLY A 57 4.60 -1.10 1.83
C GLY A 57 5.27 -1.08 3.19
N GLY A 58 5.30 -2.21 3.87
CA GLY A 58 6.09 -2.40 5.09
C GLY A 58 7.59 -2.20 4.87
N ASP A 59 8.07 -2.32 3.63
CA ASP A 59 9.46 -2.03 3.27
C ASP A 59 9.83 -0.58 3.49
N ALA A 60 8.96 0.37 3.17
CA ALA A 60 9.17 1.78 3.45
C ALA A 60 9.37 2.04 4.96
N MET A 61 8.61 1.35 5.81
CA MET A 61 8.77 1.44 7.27
C MET A 61 10.05 0.75 7.75
N ARG A 62 10.47 -0.37 7.14
CA ARG A 62 11.77 -1.01 7.44
C ARG A 62 12.93 -0.11 7.06
N TRP A 63 12.86 0.50 5.88
CA TRP A 63 13.84 1.49 5.44
C TRP A 63 13.90 2.68 6.40
N ALA A 64 12.74 3.26 6.76
CA ALA A 64 12.68 4.39 7.70
C ALA A 64 13.29 4.02 9.07
N ARG A 65 13.04 2.79 9.56
CA ARG A 65 13.66 2.28 10.78
C ARG A 65 15.18 2.23 10.68
N SER A 66 15.70 1.69 9.59
CA SER A 66 17.15 1.58 9.37
C SER A 66 17.81 2.94 9.16
N ALA A 67 17.25 3.75 8.25
CA ALA A 67 17.87 5.01 7.81
C ALA A 67 17.72 6.15 8.83
N LEU A 68 16.58 6.21 9.53
CA LEU A 68 16.26 7.35 10.40
C LEU A 68 16.53 7.08 11.89
N SER A 69 16.66 5.82 12.32
CA SER A 69 16.94 5.46 13.72
C SER A 69 18.08 4.45 13.90
N ALA A 70 18.86 4.17 12.84
CA ALA A 70 19.90 3.15 12.86
C ALA A 70 19.39 1.78 13.40
N GLY A 71 18.12 1.48 13.17
CA GLY A 71 17.46 0.25 13.64
C GLY A 71 17.17 0.17 15.14
N GLN A 72 17.44 1.24 15.90
CA GLN A 72 17.31 1.23 17.37
C GLN A 72 15.86 1.19 17.87
N LEU A 73 14.91 1.74 17.09
CA LEU A 73 13.51 1.74 17.45
C LEU A 73 12.80 0.47 16.97
N SER A 74 11.86 -0.03 17.73
CA SER A 74 10.90 -1.03 17.27
C SER A 74 9.87 -0.40 16.32
N HIS A 75 9.21 -1.19 15.48
CA HIS A 75 8.11 -0.69 14.65
C HIS A 75 7.00 -0.05 15.48
N GLN A 76 6.68 -0.62 16.68
CA GLN A 76 5.64 -0.06 17.54
C GLN A 76 6.04 1.33 18.05
N GLN A 77 7.27 1.54 18.51
CA GLN A 77 7.74 2.86 18.92
C GLN A 77 7.67 3.90 17.80
N MET A 78 8.00 3.50 16.55
CA MET A 78 7.86 4.40 15.40
C MET A 78 6.39 4.76 15.13
N LEU A 79 5.47 3.79 15.28
CA LEU A 79 4.03 4.03 15.14
C LEU A 79 3.49 4.93 16.25
N ASP A 80 3.93 4.74 17.50
CA ASP A 80 3.54 5.57 18.64
C ASP A 80 4.00 7.02 18.43
N MET A 81 5.24 7.22 18.00
CA MET A 81 5.76 8.54 17.64
C MET A 81 4.99 9.18 16.48
N ALA A 82 4.66 8.41 15.43
CA ALA A 82 3.90 8.91 14.30
C ALA A 82 2.45 9.28 14.69
N ALA A 83 1.88 8.62 15.69
CA ALA A 83 0.53 8.90 16.18
C ALA A 83 0.40 10.27 16.86
N GLU A 84 1.51 10.80 17.41
CA GLU A 84 1.56 12.13 18.03
C GLU A 84 1.50 13.28 17.02
N VAL A 85 1.79 12.98 15.73
CA VAL A 85 1.85 13.98 14.67
C VAL A 85 0.48 14.07 13.98
N PRO A 86 -0.04 15.29 13.74
CA PRO A 86 -1.33 15.45 13.08
C PRO A 86 -1.30 14.94 11.62
N PRO A 87 -2.49 14.63 11.05
CA PRO A 87 -2.64 14.29 9.64
C PRO A 87 -1.94 15.28 8.71
N GLY A 88 -1.28 14.74 7.66
CA GLY A 88 -0.50 15.53 6.72
C GLY A 88 0.91 15.87 7.21
N ALA A 89 1.35 15.29 8.34
CA ALA A 89 2.70 15.45 8.88
C ALA A 89 3.20 16.92 8.90
N GLU A 90 2.30 17.85 9.20
CA GLU A 90 2.52 19.30 9.18
C GLU A 90 3.07 19.86 7.85
N GLY A 91 2.66 19.27 6.73
CA GLY A 91 3.06 19.68 5.39
C GLY A 91 4.29 18.94 4.84
N LEU A 92 4.71 17.87 5.49
CA LEU A 92 5.78 16.99 5.01
C LEU A 92 5.19 15.82 4.20
N LEU A 93 5.44 15.78 2.91
CA LEU A 93 5.05 14.67 2.03
C LEU A 93 6.22 13.71 1.81
N PHE A 94 5.89 12.44 1.58
CA PHE A 94 6.85 11.42 1.20
C PHE A 94 6.38 10.65 -0.05
N LEU A 95 7.20 10.62 -1.11
CA LEU A 95 7.01 9.74 -2.24
C LEU A 95 7.74 8.42 -1.94
N PRO A 96 7.05 7.27 -1.92
CA PRO A 96 7.60 6.05 -1.34
C PRO A 96 8.38 5.16 -2.33
N TYR A 97 8.83 5.67 -3.47
CA TYR A 97 9.41 4.88 -4.57
C TYR A 97 10.88 4.52 -4.35
N LEU A 98 11.17 3.84 -3.23
CA LEU A 98 12.54 3.47 -2.81
C LEU A 98 13.24 2.54 -3.80
N THR A 99 12.50 1.71 -4.51
CA THR A 99 12.99 0.71 -5.47
C THR A 99 12.44 0.93 -6.88
N GLY A 100 11.92 2.11 -7.17
CA GLY A 100 11.21 2.39 -8.42
C GLY A 100 9.81 1.80 -8.46
N GLU A 101 9.29 1.58 -9.66
CA GLU A 101 7.95 1.03 -9.91
C GLU A 101 8.03 -0.05 -10.99
N ARG A 102 7.67 -1.30 -10.67
CA ARG A 102 7.76 -2.43 -11.62
C ARG A 102 6.67 -2.46 -12.68
N LEU A 103 5.49 -1.96 -12.37
CA LEU A 103 4.30 -2.08 -13.22
C LEU A 103 3.77 -0.72 -13.70
N ALA A 104 4.51 0.35 -13.45
CA ALA A 104 4.17 1.69 -13.88
C ALA A 104 4.89 2.09 -15.18
N GLU A 105 4.46 3.22 -15.75
CA GLU A 105 5.09 3.83 -16.92
C GLU A 105 6.55 4.25 -16.63
N HIS A 106 6.81 4.72 -15.40
CA HIS A 106 8.11 5.21 -14.96
C HIS A 106 8.76 4.23 -13.98
N THR A 107 9.67 3.41 -14.47
CA THR A 107 10.35 2.40 -13.64
C THR A 107 11.45 2.97 -12.74
N ASN A 108 11.98 4.16 -13.07
CA ASN A 108 13.07 4.84 -12.36
C ASN A 108 12.60 5.85 -11.30
N SER A 109 11.33 5.86 -10.95
CA SER A 109 10.80 6.69 -9.85
C SER A 109 11.62 6.50 -8.58
N ARG A 110 11.88 7.60 -7.84
CA ARG A 110 12.68 7.59 -6.62
C ARG A 110 11.91 8.17 -5.44
N ALA A 111 12.27 7.69 -4.25
CA ALA A 111 11.71 8.22 -3.01
C ALA A 111 12.24 9.61 -2.71
N GLN A 112 11.38 10.45 -2.13
CA GLN A 112 11.78 11.78 -1.68
C GLN A 112 10.88 12.29 -0.57
N PHE A 113 11.45 13.08 0.34
CA PHE A 113 10.70 13.94 1.24
C PHE A 113 10.56 15.33 0.62
N PHE A 114 9.35 15.84 0.58
CA PHE A 114 9.05 17.17 0.07
C PHE A 114 8.42 18.05 1.15
N GLY A 115 8.86 19.31 1.24
CA GLY A 115 8.34 20.25 2.24
C GLY A 115 9.07 20.18 3.60
N LEU A 116 10.27 19.57 3.67
CA LEU A 116 11.03 19.47 4.90
C LEU A 116 11.41 20.86 5.45
N GLN A 117 11.14 21.09 6.73
CA GLN A 117 11.45 22.32 7.46
C GLN A 117 12.16 22.01 8.79
N ARG A 118 12.80 23.03 9.39
CA ARG A 118 13.52 22.89 10.67
C ARG A 118 12.65 22.38 11.82
N LYS A 119 11.35 22.57 11.80
CA LYS A 119 10.40 22.08 12.80
C LYS A 119 10.18 20.57 12.76
N HIS A 120 10.35 19.96 11.57
CA HIS A 120 10.13 18.53 11.39
C HIS A 120 11.20 17.72 12.12
N ARG A 121 10.75 16.69 12.80
CA ARG A 121 11.56 15.76 13.58
C ARG A 121 11.21 14.32 13.18
N GLN A 122 11.88 13.37 13.76
CA GLN A 122 11.72 11.93 13.50
C GLN A 122 10.24 11.46 13.49
N PRO A 123 9.35 11.87 14.43
CA PRO A 123 7.93 11.51 14.38
C PRO A 123 7.24 11.96 13.08
N HIS A 124 7.55 13.15 12.58
CA HIS A 124 6.98 13.67 11.32
C HIS A 124 7.45 12.86 10.11
N LEU A 125 8.72 12.41 10.10
CA LEU A 125 9.25 11.56 9.03
C LEU A 125 8.53 10.20 9.01
N TYR A 126 8.31 9.58 10.17
CA TYR A 126 7.57 8.32 10.26
C TYR A 126 6.11 8.49 9.83
N ARG A 127 5.46 9.58 10.26
CA ARG A 127 4.09 9.91 9.84
C ARG A 127 4.02 10.09 8.33
N ALA A 128 4.91 10.88 7.75
CA ALA A 128 4.98 11.13 6.31
C ALA A 128 5.20 9.84 5.51
N VAL A 129 6.01 8.88 6.02
CA VAL A 129 6.21 7.57 5.37
C VAL A 129 4.92 6.76 5.35
N LEU A 130 4.19 6.67 6.45
CA LEU A 130 2.90 5.97 6.52
C LEU A 130 1.87 6.58 5.56
N GLU A 131 1.77 7.91 5.56
CA GLU A 131 0.85 8.66 4.70
C GLU A 131 1.27 8.60 3.23
N GLY A 132 2.57 8.69 2.94
CA GLY A 132 3.09 8.60 1.58
C GLY A 132 2.78 7.27 0.92
N VAL A 133 2.91 6.15 1.64
CA VAL A 133 2.47 4.84 1.14
C VAL A 133 0.97 4.80 0.93
N ALA A 134 0.17 5.40 1.81
CA ALA A 134 -1.28 5.46 1.64
C ALA A 134 -1.69 6.31 0.43
N LEU A 135 -1.05 7.47 0.20
CA LEU A 135 -1.30 8.33 -0.96
C LEU A 135 -0.90 7.66 -2.27
N ALA A 136 0.26 6.99 -2.33
CA ALA A 136 0.66 6.21 -3.49
C ALA A 136 -0.30 5.03 -3.76
N SER A 137 -0.81 4.40 -2.70
CA SER A 137 -1.84 3.36 -2.81
C SER A 137 -3.17 3.94 -3.31
N LEU A 138 -3.57 5.15 -2.88
CA LEU A 138 -4.76 5.82 -3.41
C LEU A 138 -4.63 6.07 -4.91
N ARG A 139 -3.45 6.48 -5.39
CA ARG A 139 -3.16 6.63 -6.82
C ARG A 139 -3.43 5.33 -7.59
N ASN A 140 -2.96 4.21 -7.07
CA ASN A 140 -3.20 2.89 -7.63
C ASN A 140 -4.69 2.47 -7.53
N LEU A 141 -5.36 2.78 -6.42
CA LEU A 141 -6.79 2.52 -6.24
C LEU A 141 -7.64 3.31 -7.24
N GLN A 142 -7.30 4.58 -7.49
CA GLN A 142 -8.00 5.38 -8.50
C GLN A 142 -7.89 4.79 -9.91
N GLN A 143 -6.76 4.15 -10.23
CA GLN A 143 -6.61 3.44 -11.51
C GLN A 143 -7.59 2.26 -11.59
N LEU A 144 -7.74 1.48 -10.52
CA LEU A 144 -8.70 0.37 -10.47
C LEU A 144 -10.16 0.88 -10.54
N ARG A 145 -10.48 1.95 -9.81
CA ARG A 145 -11.83 2.58 -9.78
C ARG A 145 -12.32 3.04 -11.15
N ARG A 146 -11.44 3.40 -12.08
CA ARG A 146 -11.82 3.81 -13.45
C ARG A 146 -12.37 2.66 -14.28
N HIS A 147 -12.10 1.42 -13.90
CA HIS A 147 -12.36 0.23 -14.72
C HIS A 147 -13.20 -0.83 -14.00
N ALA A 148 -13.49 -0.64 -12.73
CA ALA A 148 -14.27 -1.56 -11.90
C ALA A 148 -15.37 -0.83 -11.16
N GLN A 149 -16.33 -1.61 -10.63
CA GLN A 149 -17.31 -1.09 -9.70
C GLN A 149 -16.60 -0.55 -8.44
N GLU A 150 -17.06 0.60 -7.95
CA GLU A 150 -16.57 1.16 -6.69
C GLU A 150 -16.80 0.18 -5.54
N PRO A 151 -15.76 -0.22 -4.80
CA PRO A 151 -15.94 -1.12 -3.66
C PRO A 151 -16.62 -0.38 -2.50
N GLU A 152 -17.45 -1.08 -1.76
CA GLU A 152 -18.10 -0.57 -0.56
C GLU A 152 -17.15 -0.55 0.65
N ALA A 153 -16.19 -1.47 0.67
CA ALA A 153 -15.16 -1.60 1.70
C ALA A 153 -13.93 -2.35 1.16
N MET A 154 -12.81 -2.25 1.89
CA MET A 154 -11.61 -3.01 1.60
C MET A 154 -11.22 -3.90 2.79
N ILE A 155 -10.87 -5.15 2.50
CA ILE A 155 -10.30 -6.04 3.50
C ILE A 155 -8.79 -5.78 3.57
N ALA A 156 -8.32 -5.39 4.75
CA ALA A 156 -6.90 -5.22 5.03
C ALA A 156 -6.25 -6.55 5.43
N SER A 157 -5.10 -6.85 4.82
CA SER A 157 -4.32 -8.06 5.09
C SER A 157 -2.81 -7.80 5.08
N GLY A 158 -2.04 -8.80 5.51
CA GLY A 158 -0.58 -8.71 5.64
C GLY A 158 -0.13 -7.95 6.89
N GLY A 159 1.18 -7.68 6.97
CA GLY A 159 1.79 -7.04 8.15
C GLY A 159 1.26 -5.64 8.44
N GLY A 160 0.90 -4.88 7.41
CA GLY A 160 0.33 -3.53 7.54
C GLY A 160 -1.04 -3.52 8.22
N ALA A 161 -1.80 -4.60 8.10
CA ALA A 161 -3.10 -4.74 8.74
C ALA A 161 -3.02 -4.87 10.29
N ARG A 162 -1.84 -5.06 10.84
CA ARG A 162 -1.62 -5.14 12.30
C ARG A 162 -1.52 -3.76 12.97
N SER A 163 -1.43 -2.68 12.19
CA SER A 163 -1.29 -1.32 12.73
C SER A 163 -2.63 -0.56 12.66
N PRO A 164 -3.32 -0.35 13.79
CA PRO A 164 -4.56 0.44 13.82
C PRO A 164 -4.36 1.87 13.28
N LEU A 165 -3.23 2.51 13.62
CA LEU A 165 -2.90 3.83 13.09
C LEU A 165 -2.85 3.83 11.56
N TRP A 166 -2.14 2.86 10.97
CA TRP A 166 -1.99 2.82 9.51
C TRP A 166 -3.30 2.49 8.80
N LEU A 167 -4.11 1.60 9.38
CA LEU A 167 -5.46 1.31 8.86
C LEU A 167 -6.36 2.53 8.90
N GLN A 168 -6.32 3.32 9.99
CA GLN A 168 -7.08 4.57 10.09
C GLN A 168 -6.62 5.62 9.08
N ILE A 169 -5.31 5.79 8.89
CA ILE A 169 -4.74 6.67 7.85
C ILE A 169 -5.26 6.25 6.48
N LYS A 170 -5.12 4.96 6.13
CA LYS A 170 -5.55 4.43 4.84
C LYS A 170 -7.06 4.58 4.63
N ALA A 171 -7.90 4.27 5.63
CA ALA A 171 -9.34 4.47 5.54
C ALA A 171 -9.68 5.92 5.20
N SER A 172 -9.06 6.89 5.89
CA SER A 172 -9.29 8.33 5.64
C SER A 172 -8.74 8.78 4.28
N VAL A 173 -7.57 8.27 3.86
CA VAL A 173 -6.96 8.59 2.55
C VAL A 173 -7.77 8.00 1.40
N TYR A 174 -8.21 6.75 1.50
CA TYR A 174 -8.98 6.07 0.43
C TYR A 174 -10.44 6.53 0.38
N ASN A 175 -10.91 7.15 1.46
CA ASN A 175 -12.32 7.44 1.70
C ASN A 175 -13.18 6.18 1.58
N LEU A 176 -12.72 5.08 2.18
CA LEU A 176 -13.35 3.76 2.21
C LEU A 176 -13.16 3.11 3.57
N PRO A 177 -14.16 2.38 4.09
CA PRO A 177 -13.97 1.53 5.26
C PRO A 177 -12.90 0.47 5.01
N LEU A 178 -11.97 0.30 5.96
CA LEU A 178 -11.04 -0.81 6.00
C LEU A 178 -11.48 -1.82 7.07
N LEU A 179 -11.62 -3.06 6.65
CA LEU A 179 -12.07 -4.16 7.48
C LEU A 179 -10.88 -5.07 7.82
N GLN A 180 -10.63 -5.29 9.09
CA GLN A 180 -9.60 -6.19 9.59
C GLN A 180 -10.23 -7.53 9.93
N THR A 181 -9.71 -8.62 9.36
CA THR A 181 -10.16 -9.97 9.69
C THR A 181 -9.57 -10.42 11.02
N ARG A 182 -10.32 -11.21 11.78
CA ARG A 182 -9.86 -11.79 13.05
C ARG A 182 -8.64 -12.70 12.84
N ASN A 183 -8.67 -13.56 11.83
CA ASN A 183 -7.51 -14.36 11.45
C ASN A 183 -6.71 -13.62 10.38
N GLN A 184 -5.47 -13.27 10.69
CA GLN A 184 -4.56 -12.56 9.78
C GLN A 184 -3.83 -13.52 8.81
N GLU A 185 -3.90 -14.85 9.02
CA GLU A 185 -3.28 -15.85 8.16
C GLU A 185 -4.20 -16.21 6.98
N ASN A 186 -4.60 -15.18 6.23
CA ASN A 186 -5.58 -15.28 5.15
C ASN A 186 -5.16 -16.26 4.04
N GLY A 187 -3.84 -16.38 3.77
CA GLY A 187 -3.33 -17.34 2.78
C GLY A 187 -3.63 -18.77 3.17
N THR A 188 -3.33 -19.15 4.41
CA THR A 188 -3.59 -20.48 4.97
C THR A 188 -5.08 -20.78 5.04
N THR A 189 -5.87 -19.80 5.48
CA THR A 189 -7.35 -19.90 5.52
C THR A 189 -7.91 -20.16 4.12
N GLY A 190 -7.43 -19.45 3.11
CA GLY A 190 -7.87 -19.67 1.74
C GLY A 190 -7.51 -21.05 1.19
N CYS A 191 -6.31 -21.54 1.47
CA CYS A 191 -5.93 -22.91 1.11
C CYS A 191 -6.82 -23.94 1.81
N ALA A 192 -7.12 -23.74 3.10
CA ALA A 192 -8.03 -24.61 3.84
C ALA A 192 -9.46 -24.61 3.26
N ILE A 193 -9.96 -23.45 2.82
CA ILE A 193 -11.27 -23.35 2.15
C ILE A 193 -11.25 -24.15 0.84
N VAL A 194 -10.21 -23.99 0.00
CA VAL A 194 -10.09 -24.73 -1.27
C VAL A 194 -10.06 -26.23 -1.04
N ALA A 195 -9.23 -26.68 -0.09
CA ALA A 195 -9.15 -28.09 0.27
C ALA A 195 -10.49 -28.63 0.82
N GLY A 196 -11.14 -27.85 1.68
CA GLY A 196 -12.45 -28.21 2.27
C GLY A 196 -13.56 -28.35 1.24
N VAL A 197 -13.59 -27.52 0.21
CA VAL A 197 -14.50 -27.70 -0.93
C VAL A 197 -14.14 -28.96 -1.73
N GLY A 198 -12.84 -29.17 -1.98
CA GLY A 198 -12.36 -30.34 -2.76
C GLY A 198 -12.70 -31.69 -2.13
N VAL A 199 -12.72 -31.78 -0.80
CA VAL A 199 -13.06 -33.03 -0.06
C VAL A 199 -14.53 -33.05 0.40
N GLY A 200 -15.37 -32.10 0.02
CA GLY A 200 -16.80 -32.04 0.37
C GLY A 200 -17.12 -31.60 1.81
N LEU A 201 -16.13 -31.05 2.56
CA LEU A 201 -16.36 -30.44 3.87
C LEU A 201 -17.22 -29.17 3.77
N PHE A 202 -17.02 -28.39 2.71
CA PHE A 202 -17.83 -27.23 2.36
C PHE A 202 -18.51 -27.50 1.02
N SER A 203 -19.79 -27.14 0.91
CA SER A 203 -20.57 -27.28 -0.31
C SER A 203 -20.19 -26.25 -1.39
N SER A 204 -19.53 -25.15 -1.00
CA SER A 204 -19.09 -24.08 -1.89
C SER A 204 -18.01 -23.21 -1.24
N PHE A 205 -17.32 -22.39 -2.02
CA PHE A 205 -16.41 -21.36 -1.51
C PHE A 205 -17.13 -20.36 -0.60
N ALA A 206 -18.35 -19.96 -0.95
CA ALA A 206 -19.18 -19.07 -0.13
C ALA A 206 -19.42 -19.65 1.27
N GLN A 207 -19.75 -20.96 1.36
CA GLN A 207 -19.92 -21.62 2.65
C GLN A 207 -18.59 -21.68 3.42
N GLY A 208 -17.49 -22.01 2.75
CA GLY A 208 -16.16 -22.00 3.36
C GLY A 208 -15.82 -20.64 3.96
N VAL A 209 -15.98 -19.57 3.19
CA VAL A 209 -15.75 -18.18 3.65
C VAL A 209 -16.65 -17.83 4.83
N SER A 210 -17.95 -18.07 4.75
CA SER A 210 -18.90 -17.72 5.82
C SER A 210 -18.61 -18.43 7.15
N ARG A 211 -17.97 -19.61 7.12
CA ARG A 211 -17.61 -20.37 8.31
C ARG A 211 -16.24 -20.04 8.89
N THR A 212 -15.33 -19.49 8.09
CA THR A 212 -13.91 -19.32 8.48
C THR A 212 -13.46 -17.87 8.55
N VAL A 213 -14.12 -16.96 7.84
CA VAL A 213 -13.75 -15.56 7.80
C VAL A 213 -14.71 -14.74 8.66
N SER A 214 -14.20 -13.94 9.57
CA SER A 214 -14.97 -12.99 10.37
C SER A 214 -14.21 -11.68 10.47
N ILE A 215 -14.94 -10.57 10.44
CA ILE A 215 -14.38 -9.24 10.66
C ILE A 215 -14.27 -9.01 12.18
N GLU A 216 -13.11 -8.50 12.60
CA GLU A 216 -12.82 -8.16 13.99
C GLU A 216 -13.00 -6.67 14.25
N ARG A 217 -12.52 -5.84 13.34
CA ARG A 217 -12.55 -4.38 13.46
C ARG A 217 -12.82 -3.73 12.13
N GLU A 218 -13.47 -2.58 12.21
CA GLU A 218 -13.69 -1.67 11.09
C GLU A 218 -13.04 -0.33 11.39
N PHE A 219 -12.40 0.25 10.39
CA PHE A 219 -11.80 1.58 10.40
C PHE A 219 -12.54 2.43 9.38
N THR A 220 -13.44 3.27 9.84
CA THR A 220 -14.18 4.19 8.98
C THR A 220 -13.36 5.43 8.66
N PRO A 221 -13.52 6.02 7.47
CA PRO A 221 -12.93 7.32 7.14
C PRO A 221 -13.30 8.39 8.18
N ASP A 222 -12.36 9.24 8.58
CA ASP A 222 -12.66 10.41 9.40
C ASP A 222 -13.00 11.61 8.48
N PRO A 223 -14.27 12.06 8.45
CA PRO A 223 -14.70 13.14 7.55
C PRO A 223 -13.92 14.45 7.74
N ARG A 224 -13.39 14.70 8.96
CA ARG A 224 -12.61 15.91 9.27
C ARG A 224 -11.23 15.89 8.60
N GLN A 225 -10.73 14.72 8.25
CA GLN A 225 -9.43 14.52 7.62
C GLN A 225 -9.54 14.39 6.10
N GLN A 226 -10.74 14.12 5.58
CA GLN A 226 -10.96 13.82 4.16
C GLN A 226 -10.51 14.95 3.24
N GLU A 227 -10.97 16.19 3.49
CA GLU A 227 -10.59 17.36 2.69
C GLU A 227 -9.08 17.60 2.75
N HIS A 228 -8.48 17.44 3.92
CA HIS A 228 -7.05 17.60 4.11
C HIS A 228 -6.25 16.56 3.29
N TYR A 229 -6.62 15.27 3.37
CA TYR A 229 -5.94 14.23 2.60
C TYR A 229 -6.18 14.35 1.10
N LEU A 230 -7.33 14.87 0.67
CA LEU A 230 -7.55 15.18 -0.75
C LEU A 230 -6.55 16.21 -1.25
N ARG A 231 -6.33 17.30 -0.52
CA ARG A 231 -5.32 18.32 -0.85
C ARG A 231 -3.90 17.76 -0.83
N CYS A 232 -3.58 16.91 0.16
CA CYS A 232 -2.29 16.20 0.19
C CYS A 232 -2.11 15.31 -1.06
N PHE A 233 -3.16 14.62 -1.47
CA PHE A 233 -3.12 13.77 -2.65
C PHE A 233 -2.96 14.56 -3.95
N GLU A 234 -3.64 15.68 -4.12
CA GLU A 234 -3.48 16.56 -5.28
C GLU A 234 -2.03 17.06 -5.41
N LEU A 235 -1.42 17.47 -4.31
CA LEU A 235 -0.03 17.90 -4.29
C LEU A 235 0.93 16.72 -4.52
N PHE A 236 0.64 15.54 -3.95
CA PHE A 236 1.39 14.31 -4.19
C PHE A 236 1.42 13.93 -5.67
N GLU A 237 0.26 13.99 -6.36
CA GLU A 237 0.16 13.72 -7.79
C GLU A 237 0.92 14.73 -8.65
N GLN A 238 0.89 16.02 -8.26
CA GLN A 238 1.68 17.04 -8.95
C GLN A 238 3.18 16.78 -8.78
N LEU A 239 3.62 16.53 -7.56
CA LEU A 239 5.02 16.24 -7.24
C LEU A 239 5.51 14.99 -7.98
N TYR A 240 4.71 13.90 -7.98
CA TYR A 240 5.02 12.67 -8.70
C TYR A 240 5.29 12.96 -10.18
N ARG A 241 4.38 13.69 -10.85
CA ARG A 241 4.51 14.00 -12.28
C ARG A 241 5.67 14.94 -12.60
N GLN A 242 5.90 15.95 -11.76
CA GLN A 242 6.99 16.92 -11.96
C GLN A 242 8.37 16.32 -11.70
N ALA A 243 8.47 15.30 -10.86
CA ALA A 243 9.74 14.66 -10.54
C ALA A 243 10.23 13.69 -11.64
N GLN A 244 9.33 13.13 -12.46
CA GLN A 244 9.68 12.10 -13.46
C GLN A 244 10.84 12.52 -14.39
N PRO A 245 10.82 13.69 -15.05
CA PRO A 245 11.92 14.09 -15.94
C PRO A 245 13.24 14.36 -15.19
N LEU A 246 13.19 14.56 -13.87
CA LEU A 246 14.38 14.77 -13.05
C LEU A 246 15.06 13.44 -12.69
N TYR A 247 14.33 12.33 -12.64
CA TYR A 247 14.90 11.02 -12.34
C TYR A 247 15.84 10.53 -13.45
N GLU A 248 15.56 10.84 -14.72
CA GLU A 248 16.47 10.56 -15.83
C GLU A 248 17.81 11.28 -15.66
N GLN A 249 17.78 12.53 -15.19
CA GLN A 249 19.00 13.29 -14.90
C GLN A 249 19.75 12.70 -13.70
N LEU A 250 19.04 12.23 -12.67
CA LEU A 250 19.66 11.54 -11.53
C LEU A 250 20.30 10.22 -11.93
N ASP A 251 19.73 9.50 -12.90
CA ASP A 251 20.33 8.25 -13.42
C ASP A 251 21.69 8.52 -14.06
N VAL A 252 21.81 9.62 -14.82
CA VAL A 252 23.10 10.06 -15.38
C VAL A 252 24.12 10.39 -14.28
N ILE A 253 23.71 11.16 -13.25
CA ILE A 253 24.58 11.53 -12.14
C ILE A 253 25.02 10.28 -11.34
N SER A 254 24.12 9.35 -11.09
CA SER A 254 24.42 8.14 -10.29
C SER A 254 25.28 7.13 -11.03
N SER A 255 25.33 7.18 -12.37
CA SER A 255 26.23 6.36 -13.18
C SER A 255 27.67 6.89 -13.25
N PHE A 256 27.91 8.10 -12.74
CA PHE A 256 29.25 8.69 -12.71
C PHE A 256 30.09 8.02 -11.61
N SER A 257 31.03 7.13 -12.00
CA SER A 257 32.02 6.57 -11.08
C SER A 257 33.23 7.48 -11.07
N PHE A 258 33.59 8.06 -9.91
CA PHE A 258 34.90 8.62 -9.70
C PHE A 258 35.89 7.44 -9.63
N SER A 259 36.69 7.23 -10.66
CA SER A 259 37.92 6.44 -10.51
C SER A 259 38.82 7.22 -9.55
N PRO A 260 39.27 6.62 -8.44
CA PRO A 260 40.34 7.25 -7.66
C PRO A 260 41.56 7.39 -8.57
N ASP A 261 42.07 8.62 -8.68
CA ASP A 261 43.17 9.00 -9.54
C ASP A 261 44.38 8.02 -9.44
N GLU A 262 44.68 7.39 -10.53
CA GLU A 262 46.04 6.88 -10.80
C GLU A 262 46.96 8.10 -11.08
N GLY A 263 47.39 8.77 -10.02
CA GLY A 263 48.19 9.99 -10.17
C GLY A 263 49.00 10.37 -8.95
N THR A 264 49.86 9.48 -8.49
CA THR A 264 51.07 9.92 -7.76
C THR A 264 52.28 9.69 -8.68
N PRO A 265 52.83 10.73 -9.32
CA PRO A 265 54.17 10.59 -9.95
C PRO A 265 55.21 10.45 -8.84
N GLN A 266 56.08 9.47 -9.02
CA GLN A 266 57.30 9.26 -8.22
C GLN A 266 58.28 10.44 -8.34
#